data_afc61266c18f6759733147b82abeddaf
#
_entry.id   afc61266c18f6759733147b82abeddaf
#
_cell.length_a   1.000
_cell.length_b   1.000
_cell.length_c   1.000
_cell.angle_alpha   90.00
_cell.angle_beta   90.00
_cell.angle_gamma   90.00
#
_symmetry.space_group_name_H-M   'P 1'
#
loop_
_entity.id
_entity.type
_entity.pdbx_description
1 polymer ?
#
loop_
_entity_poly.entity_id
_entity_poly.type
_entity_poly.pdbx_seq_one_letter_code
_entity_poly.pdbx_strand_id
1 'polypeptide(L)'
;MHIKLSSLAIALAFAAAQPAVHARAPSAKANEVLTARHYASLIAGEAPKTSELTLFFTRMPKGADLHHHYSGSIYAEQYLDWIDKQGWCVDKASYQIETRPDAVAAQRALPARERSCLSTGEVIANDTLYRELLQRWSTKDFDNHGAVQPPPDQRFFQTFNYFYAVSNTNFAEGLQTLKKRAVDENVAYIETMFKSAPTADNTDFDAQMRQAGVADAALDQAMATWLSALDTDAKFNQNLSDYTRNITESHAAIDDANFTMRYQSYVFRLQSPSRVFSSMMGGFKAAAQGGLVVGLNIVGQESSHIAMRDYTLHMKMFRFLKTRYPGVKLALHAGELALGDVPPEGLKFHIDEALNIAGADRIGHGIDLAHEANALAIMKTMRDKDVPVEINLTSNAFISGIKGDNHPLTLYRKYGVPYVISTDDAGVTRHTLSNEYVLFASRYKPNYGEIKKASYNSLRYAFLPAQEKKRLTAQLDARYARFEAEIASLAPKAQKR
;
A
#
# COMPACT_ATOMS: atom_id res chain seq x y z
N MET A 1 -41.31 -95.91 0.66
CA MET A 1 -41.37 -94.53 0.26
C MET A 1 -40.02 -93.87 0.64
N HIS A 2 -39.08 -93.88 -0.31
CA HIS A 2 -37.69 -93.43 -0.04
C HIS A 2 -37.50 -92.02 -0.61
N ILE A 3 -37.14 -91.08 0.26
CA ILE A 3 -36.78 -89.73 -0.14
C ILE A 3 -35.25 -89.67 -0.20
N LYS A 4 -34.73 -89.42 -1.41
CA LYS A 4 -33.29 -89.14 -1.61
C LYS A 4 -32.94 -87.71 -1.24
N LEU A 5 -31.98 -87.51 -0.34
CA LEU A 5 -31.36 -86.24 -0.11
C LEU A 5 -30.24 -86.01 -1.15
N SER A 6 -30.35 -84.94 -1.87
CA SER A 6 -29.29 -84.44 -2.77
C SER A 6 -28.43 -83.40 -2.04
N SER A 7 -27.15 -83.69 -1.95
CA SER A 7 -26.12 -82.74 -1.34
C SER A 7 -25.77 -81.66 -2.33
N LEU A 8 -26.02 -80.40 -1.92
CA LEU A 8 -25.60 -79.19 -2.66
C LEU A 8 -24.27 -78.72 -2.11
N ALA A 9 -23.22 -78.81 -2.90
CA ALA A 9 -21.88 -78.27 -2.58
C ALA A 9 -21.84 -76.81 -2.88
N ILE A 10 -21.69 -75.97 -1.84
CA ILE A 10 -21.48 -74.55 -1.97
C ILE A 10 -19.98 -74.31 -2.14
N ALA A 11 -19.57 -73.87 -3.33
CA ALA A 11 -18.22 -73.41 -3.60
C ALA A 11 -18.07 -71.92 -3.09
N LEU A 12 -17.33 -71.69 -2.00
CA LEU A 12 -16.91 -70.38 -1.56
C LEU A 12 -15.80 -69.84 -2.49
N ALA A 13 -16.13 -68.91 -3.33
CA ALA A 13 -15.14 -68.09 -4.05
C ALA A 13 -14.52 -67.06 -3.10
N PHE A 14 -13.28 -67.28 -2.73
CA PHE A 14 -12.46 -66.25 -2.09
C PHE A 14 -12.13 -65.14 -3.11
N ALA A 15 -12.84 -64.02 -3.07
CA ALA A 15 -12.44 -62.81 -3.74
C ALA A 15 -11.22 -62.21 -2.97
N ALA A 16 -10.03 -62.35 -3.55
CA ALA A 16 -8.84 -61.65 -3.06
C ALA A 16 -9.06 -60.15 -3.22
N ALA A 17 -9.35 -59.48 -2.12
CA ALA A 17 -9.36 -58.02 -2.08
C ALA A 17 -7.92 -57.52 -2.34
N GLN A 18 -7.67 -56.99 -3.52
CA GLN A 18 -6.43 -56.27 -3.78
C GLN A 18 -6.38 -55.07 -2.84
N PRO A 19 -5.26 -54.84 -2.10
CA PRO A 19 -5.12 -53.64 -1.30
C PRO A 19 -5.16 -52.43 -2.22
N ALA A 20 -6.13 -51.55 -2.00
CA ALA A 20 -6.16 -50.25 -2.65
C ALA A 20 -4.84 -49.53 -2.33
N VAL A 21 -3.99 -49.38 -3.34
CA VAL A 21 -2.77 -48.59 -3.24
C VAL A 21 -3.21 -47.14 -3.02
N HIS A 22 -3.33 -46.76 -1.76
CA HIS A 22 -3.54 -45.36 -1.40
C HIS A 22 -2.29 -44.62 -1.87
N ALA A 23 -2.39 -43.86 -2.98
CA ALA A 23 -1.35 -42.99 -3.43
C ALA A 23 -1.01 -42.05 -2.27
N ARG A 24 0.21 -42.19 -1.73
CA ARG A 24 0.69 -41.35 -0.63
C ARG A 24 0.59 -39.89 -1.08
N ALA A 25 -0.04 -39.04 -0.28
CA ALA A 25 -0.13 -37.60 -0.57
C ALA A 25 1.27 -37.06 -0.88
N PRO A 26 1.42 -36.22 -1.91
CA PRO A 26 2.72 -35.64 -2.26
C PRO A 26 3.35 -34.94 -1.06
N SER A 27 4.69 -35.00 -0.93
CA SER A 27 5.38 -34.26 0.11
C SER A 27 5.27 -32.74 -0.15
N ALA A 28 5.46 -31.91 0.88
CA ALA A 28 5.45 -30.44 0.75
C ALA A 28 6.39 -29.96 -0.37
N LYS A 29 7.59 -30.54 -0.46
CA LYS A 29 8.55 -30.24 -1.53
C LYS A 29 8.04 -30.65 -2.92
N ALA A 30 7.30 -31.74 -3.04
CA ALA A 30 6.70 -32.15 -4.30
C ALA A 30 5.57 -31.20 -4.72
N ASN A 31 4.77 -30.72 -3.77
CA ASN A 31 3.72 -29.72 -4.02
C ASN A 31 4.31 -28.40 -4.51
N GLU A 32 5.38 -27.92 -3.86
CA GLU A 32 6.10 -26.70 -4.31
C GLU A 32 6.61 -26.84 -5.74
N VAL A 33 7.23 -27.98 -6.11
CA VAL A 33 7.72 -28.23 -7.48
C VAL A 33 6.57 -28.26 -8.50
N LEU A 34 5.44 -28.87 -8.16
CA LEU A 34 4.26 -28.91 -9.04
C LEU A 34 3.66 -27.51 -9.20
N THR A 35 3.57 -26.74 -8.12
CA THR A 35 3.09 -25.35 -8.15
C THR A 35 4.02 -24.47 -9.00
N ALA A 36 5.35 -24.61 -8.84
CA ALA A 36 6.32 -23.88 -9.66
C ALA A 36 6.18 -24.19 -11.16
N ARG A 37 5.95 -25.45 -11.52
CA ARG A 37 5.70 -25.87 -12.92
C ARG A 37 4.40 -25.29 -13.45
N HIS A 38 3.34 -25.34 -12.67
CA HIS A 38 2.07 -24.74 -13.03
C HIS A 38 2.24 -23.25 -13.28
N TYR A 39 2.80 -22.52 -12.31
CA TYR A 39 3.07 -21.08 -12.45
C TYR A 39 3.92 -20.75 -13.69
N ALA A 40 5.00 -21.50 -13.93
CA ALA A 40 5.83 -21.31 -15.11
C ALA A 40 5.05 -21.43 -16.43
N SER A 41 4.02 -22.31 -16.48
CA SER A 41 3.16 -22.45 -17.65
C SER A 41 2.20 -21.26 -17.85
N LEU A 42 1.94 -20.47 -16.79
CA LEU A 42 1.08 -19.28 -16.86
C LEU A 42 1.83 -18.05 -17.41
N ILE A 43 3.14 -17.96 -17.18
CA ILE A 43 3.99 -16.86 -17.65
C ILE A 43 4.76 -17.18 -18.93
N ALA A 44 4.62 -18.39 -19.45
CA ALA A 44 5.34 -18.83 -20.66
C ALA A 44 4.84 -18.09 -21.93
N GLY A 45 5.74 -17.96 -22.91
CA GLY A 45 5.45 -17.34 -24.18
C GLY A 45 5.43 -15.80 -24.14
N GLU A 46 4.96 -15.21 -25.23
CA GLU A 46 4.89 -13.74 -25.39
C GLU A 46 3.73 -13.14 -24.60
N ALA A 47 2.59 -13.82 -24.55
CA ALA A 47 1.37 -13.39 -23.87
C ALA A 47 1.14 -14.23 -22.60
N PRO A 48 1.42 -13.71 -21.40
CA PRO A 48 1.07 -14.36 -20.15
C PRO A 48 -0.44 -14.61 -20.02
N LYS A 49 -0.82 -15.69 -19.38
CA LYS A 49 -2.22 -16.08 -19.16
C LYS A 49 -2.83 -15.26 -18.01
N THR A 50 -3.14 -14.00 -18.25
CA THR A 50 -3.54 -13.03 -17.23
C THR A 50 -4.70 -13.48 -16.36
N SER A 51 -5.76 -14.08 -16.95
CA SER A 51 -6.92 -14.56 -16.17
C SER A 51 -6.55 -15.72 -15.23
N GLU A 52 -5.72 -16.65 -15.68
CA GLU A 52 -5.23 -17.75 -14.84
C GLU A 52 -4.27 -17.24 -13.76
N LEU A 53 -3.41 -16.25 -14.08
CA LEU A 53 -2.56 -15.56 -13.10
C LEU A 53 -3.40 -14.84 -12.03
N THR A 54 -4.51 -14.21 -12.41
CA THR A 54 -5.43 -13.58 -11.47
C THR A 54 -5.99 -14.60 -10.48
N LEU A 55 -6.48 -15.75 -10.96
CA LEU A 55 -6.94 -16.84 -10.08
C LEU A 55 -5.82 -17.35 -9.16
N PHE A 56 -4.61 -17.51 -9.70
CA PHE A 56 -3.45 -17.97 -8.94
C PHE A 56 -3.09 -17.00 -7.83
N PHE A 57 -2.95 -15.70 -8.15
CA PHE A 57 -2.53 -14.68 -7.18
C PHE A 57 -3.62 -14.30 -6.18
N THR A 58 -4.90 -14.36 -6.52
CA THR A 58 -5.97 -14.16 -5.53
C THR A 58 -5.89 -15.19 -4.39
N ARG A 59 -5.47 -16.42 -4.70
CA ARG A 59 -5.34 -17.51 -3.72
C ARG A 59 -3.97 -17.54 -3.03
N MET A 60 -2.92 -17.04 -3.69
CA MET A 60 -1.56 -17.07 -3.16
C MET A 60 -1.43 -16.24 -1.88
N PRO A 61 -0.82 -16.79 -0.83
CA PRO A 61 -0.46 -16.00 0.36
C PRO A 61 0.55 -14.91 0.03
N LYS A 62 0.28 -13.65 0.43
CA LYS A 62 1.10 -12.49 0.03
C LYS A 62 1.94 -11.89 1.17
N GLY A 63 1.83 -12.41 2.38
CA GLY A 63 2.52 -11.85 3.54
C GLY A 63 1.93 -10.51 3.96
N ALA A 64 2.48 -9.42 3.46
CA ALA A 64 2.09 -8.08 3.85
C ALA A 64 1.97 -7.11 2.66
N ASP A 65 1.25 -5.99 2.90
CA ASP A 65 1.28 -4.77 2.12
C ASP A 65 1.91 -3.65 2.96
N LEU A 66 3.06 -3.13 2.54
CA LEU A 66 3.89 -2.22 3.34
C LEU A 66 3.87 -0.77 2.86
N HIS A 67 3.41 -0.53 1.63
CA HIS A 67 3.21 0.80 1.07
C HIS A 67 1.74 0.95 0.69
N HIS A 68 0.96 1.48 1.62
CA HIS A 68 -0.49 1.49 1.55
C HIS A 68 -1.01 2.78 2.19
N HIS A 69 -1.83 3.54 1.48
CA HIS A 69 -2.44 4.77 1.98
C HIS A 69 -3.88 4.50 2.43
N TYR A 70 -4.22 4.82 3.66
CA TYR A 70 -5.57 4.61 4.18
C TYR A 70 -6.64 5.26 3.30
N SER A 71 -6.56 6.57 3.09
CA SER A 71 -7.58 7.31 2.34
C SER A 71 -7.61 6.93 0.86
N GLY A 72 -6.45 6.72 0.25
CA GLY A 72 -6.38 6.32 -1.15
C GLY A 72 -6.76 4.86 -1.42
N SER A 73 -6.84 4.03 -0.38
CA SER A 73 -7.24 2.63 -0.51
C SER A 73 -8.73 2.38 -0.25
N ILE A 74 -9.46 3.38 0.24
CA ILE A 74 -10.93 3.33 0.33
C ILE A 74 -11.52 3.66 -1.04
N TYR A 75 -12.42 2.82 -1.54
CA TYR A 75 -13.08 3.05 -2.83
C TYR A 75 -14.14 4.15 -2.73
N ALA A 76 -14.35 4.89 -3.81
CA ALA A 76 -15.32 5.99 -3.89
C ALA A 76 -16.74 5.56 -3.50
N GLU A 77 -17.13 4.33 -3.82
CA GLU A 77 -18.41 3.73 -3.44
C GLU A 77 -18.61 3.69 -1.92
N GLN A 78 -17.55 3.37 -1.16
CA GLN A 78 -17.60 3.37 0.30
C GLN A 78 -17.70 4.79 0.86
N TYR A 79 -17.05 5.75 0.22
CA TYR A 79 -17.16 7.15 0.62
C TYR A 79 -18.59 7.69 0.45
N LEU A 80 -19.32 7.26 -0.57
CA LEU A 80 -20.74 7.62 -0.72
C LEU A 80 -21.59 7.12 0.46
N ASP A 81 -21.38 5.89 0.93
CA ASP A 81 -22.07 5.36 2.12
C ASP A 81 -21.77 6.21 3.36
N TRP A 82 -20.55 6.69 3.51
CA TRP A 82 -20.18 7.52 4.66
C TRP A 82 -20.75 8.93 4.56
N ILE A 83 -20.84 9.52 3.37
CA ILE A 83 -21.51 10.81 3.15
C ILE A 83 -22.97 10.72 3.58
N ASP A 84 -23.63 9.62 3.26
CA ASP A 84 -25.03 9.39 3.70
C ASP A 84 -25.14 9.33 5.22
N LYS A 85 -24.27 8.57 5.88
CA LYS A 85 -24.20 8.46 7.35
C LYS A 85 -23.95 9.80 8.04
N GLN A 86 -23.17 10.70 7.42
CA GLN A 86 -22.92 12.05 7.92
C GLN A 86 -24.08 13.01 7.63
N GLY A 87 -25.03 12.60 6.80
CA GLY A 87 -26.12 13.45 6.35
C GLY A 87 -25.66 14.59 5.44
N TRP A 88 -24.54 14.45 4.76
CA TRP A 88 -23.98 15.41 3.80
C TRP A 88 -24.61 15.23 2.42
N CYS A 89 -24.23 16.08 1.46
CA CYS A 89 -24.64 15.95 0.07
C CYS A 89 -23.46 16.21 -0.90
N VAL A 90 -23.65 15.82 -2.15
CA VAL A 90 -22.65 16.02 -3.22
C VAL A 90 -23.19 17.03 -4.23
N ASP A 91 -22.45 18.08 -4.51
CA ASP A 91 -22.79 19.04 -5.55
C ASP A 91 -22.68 18.40 -6.94
N LYS A 92 -23.77 18.44 -7.72
CA LYS A 92 -23.89 17.72 -9.01
C LYS A 92 -23.04 18.30 -10.13
N ALA A 93 -22.53 19.53 -10.00
CA ALA A 93 -21.71 20.18 -11.01
C ALA A 93 -20.21 20.06 -10.70
N SER A 94 -19.82 20.30 -9.46
CA SER A 94 -18.42 20.25 -9.00
C SER A 94 -18.01 18.89 -8.47
N TYR A 95 -18.95 18.02 -8.09
CA TYR A 95 -18.72 16.73 -7.41
C TYR A 95 -18.06 16.86 -6.04
N GLN A 96 -18.07 18.08 -5.45
CA GLN A 96 -17.55 18.33 -4.11
C GLN A 96 -18.60 17.96 -3.05
N ILE A 97 -18.13 17.61 -1.87
CA ILE A 97 -18.99 17.28 -0.72
C ILE A 97 -19.31 18.58 0.02
N GLU A 98 -20.60 18.85 0.21
CA GLU A 98 -21.06 19.91 1.10
C GLU A 98 -21.27 19.33 2.51
N THR A 99 -20.53 19.85 3.47
CA THR A 99 -20.50 19.36 4.85
C THR A 99 -21.24 20.27 5.84
N ARG A 100 -21.54 21.52 5.44
CA ARG A 100 -22.18 22.50 6.33
C ARG A 100 -23.66 22.18 6.52
N PRO A 101 -24.12 21.96 7.77
CA PRO A 101 -25.49 21.51 8.02
C PRO A 101 -26.58 22.47 7.50
N ASP A 102 -26.33 23.78 7.61
CA ASP A 102 -27.25 24.82 7.12
C ASP A 102 -27.40 24.81 5.60
N ALA A 103 -26.27 24.68 4.87
CA ALA A 103 -26.25 24.58 3.42
C ALA A 103 -26.98 23.30 2.94
N VAL A 104 -26.68 22.17 3.57
CA VAL A 104 -27.35 20.89 3.27
C VAL A 104 -28.85 20.98 3.53
N ALA A 105 -29.28 21.57 4.67
CA ALA A 105 -30.70 21.76 5.00
C ALA A 105 -31.41 22.67 3.98
N ALA A 106 -30.77 23.76 3.57
CA ALA A 106 -31.28 24.66 2.53
C ALA A 106 -31.51 23.93 1.20
N GLN A 107 -30.55 23.10 0.77
CA GLN A 107 -30.70 22.29 -0.44
C GLN A 107 -31.84 21.27 -0.34
N ARG A 108 -31.97 20.59 0.81
CA ARG A 108 -33.05 19.62 1.04
C ARG A 108 -34.46 20.26 1.04
N ALA A 109 -34.59 21.53 1.41
CA ALA A 109 -35.84 22.27 1.39
C ALA A 109 -36.29 22.62 -0.05
N LEU A 110 -35.41 22.61 -1.05
CA LEU A 110 -35.75 22.86 -2.44
C LEU A 110 -36.46 21.67 -3.10
N PRO A 111 -37.33 21.91 -4.11
CA PRO A 111 -37.81 20.85 -4.99
C PRO A 111 -36.61 20.10 -5.62
N ALA A 112 -36.69 18.78 -5.78
CA ALA A 112 -35.57 17.92 -6.25
C ALA A 112 -34.92 18.44 -7.53
N ARG A 113 -35.69 18.95 -8.50
CA ARG A 113 -35.18 19.50 -9.77
C ARG A 113 -34.29 20.75 -9.59
N GLU A 114 -34.48 21.49 -8.50
CA GLU A 114 -33.82 22.77 -8.22
C GLU A 114 -32.56 22.60 -7.37
N ARG A 115 -32.33 21.39 -6.80
CA ARG A 115 -31.17 21.09 -5.96
C ARG A 115 -29.89 21.06 -6.79
N SER A 116 -28.89 21.75 -6.33
CA SER A 116 -27.51 21.60 -6.81
C SER A 116 -26.74 20.53 -6.04
N CYS A 117 -27.03 20.38 -4.74
CA CYS A 117 -26.43 19.38 -3.88
C CYS A 117 -27.41 18.22 -3.62
N LEU A 118 -27.03 17.03 -4.01
CA LEU A 118 -27.87 15.84 -4.02
C LEU A 118 -27.46 14.89 -2.88
N SER A 119 -28.45 14.23 -2.29
CA SER A 119 -28.18 13.10 -1.39
C SER A 119 -27.50 11.97 -2.16
N THR A 120 -26.81 11.08 -1.45
CA THR A 120 -26.16 9.93 -2.07
C THR A 120 -27.16 9.00 -2.76
N GLY A 121 -28.38 8.86 -2.20
CA GLY A 121 -29.45 8.14 -2.85
C GLY A 121 -29.86 8.74 -4.21
N GLU A 122 -29.94 10.08 -4.31
CA GLU A 122 -30.22 10.76 -5.58
C GLU A 122 -29.08 10.63 -6.58
N VAL A 123 -27.82 10.65 -6.11
CA VAL A 123 -26.63 10.41 -6.95
C VAL A 123 -26.66 8.99 -7.51
N ILE A 124 -26.86 7.97 -6.67
CA ILE A 124 -26.88 6.56 -7.06
C ILE A 124 -28.06 6.23 -7.98
N ALA A 125 -29.21 6.88 -7.78
CA ALA A 125 -30.40 6.72 -8.64
C ALA A 125 -30.20 7.28 -10.06
N ASN A 126 -29.22 8.14 -10.27
CA ASN A 126 -28.83 8.67 -11.59
C ASN A 126 -27.52 8.01 -12.05
N ASP A 127 -27.61 6.97 -12.86
CA ASP A 127 -26.46 6.18 -13.32
C ASP A 127 -25.37 7.03 -14.00
N THR A 128 -25.76 8.05 -14.79
CA THR A 128 -24.80 8.95 -15.43
C THR A 128 -24.01 9.74 -14.40
N LEU A 129 -24.69 10.37 -13.45
CA LEU A 129 -24.05 11.15 -12.39
C LEU A 129 -23.18 10.30 -11.48
N TYR A 130 -23.67 9.10 -11.10
CA TYR A 130 -22.92 8.13 -10.31
C TYR A 130 -21.63 7.71 -11.00
N ARG A 131 -21.71 7.36 -12.31
CA ARG A 131 -20.55 6.99 -13.10
C ARG A 131 -19.53 8.13 -13.21
N GLU A 132 -20.00 9.36 -13.49
CA GLU A 132 -19.12 10.53 -13.58
C GLU A 132 -18.45 10.85 -12.25
N LEU A 133 -19.16 10.69 -11.12
CA LEU A 133 -18.58 10.83 -9.79
C LEU A 133 -17.43 9.83 -9.59
N LEU A 134 -17.66 8.55 -9.86
CA LEU A 134 -16.63 7.51 -9.73
C LEU A 134 -15.41 7.79 -10.62
N GLN A 135 -15.62 8.32 -11.82
CA GLN A 135 -14.55 8.73 -12.71
C GLN A 135 -13.72 9.90 -12.16
N ARG A 136 -14.33 10.84 -11.43
CA ARG A 136 -13.63 11.98 -10.82
C ARG A 136 -12.93 11.60 -9.51
N TRP A 137 -13.52 10.69 -8.75
CA TRP A 137 -13.00 10.27 -7.45
C TRP A 137 -12.05 9.08 -7.52
N SER A 138 -11.72 8.63 -8.73
CA SER A 138 -10.77 7.55 -8.99
C SER A 138 -10.22 7.65 -10.42
N THR A 139 -9.35 6.71 -10.79
CA THR A 139 -8.86 6.54 -12.16
C THR A 139 -9.81 5.70 -13.05
N LYS A 140 -11.05 5.49 -12.59
CA LYS A 140 -12.05 4.72 -13.33
C LYS A 140 -12.18 5.20 -14.76
N ASP A 141 -12.13 4.27 -15.71
CA ASP A 141 -12.30 4.50 -17.17
C ASP A 141 -11.31 5.52 -17.77
N PHE A 142 -10.19 5.86 -17.10
CA PHE A 142 -9.27 6.89 -17.60
C PHE A 142 -8.79 6.61 -19.03
N ASP A 143 -8.41 5.37 -19.32
CA ASP A 143 -7.91 4.96 -20.64
C ASP A 143 -9.03 4.49 -21.60
N ASN A 144 -10.28 4.47 -21.15
CA ASN A 144 -11.39 3.86 -21.88
C ASN A 144 -12.56 4.81 -22.12
N HIS A 145 -12.28 6.03 -22.61
CA HIS A 145 -13.31 6.92 -23.09
C HIS A 145 -12.77 7.98 -24.04
N GLY A 146 -13.64 8.56 -24.89
CA GLY A 146 -13.27 9.53 -25.91
C GLY A 146 -13.21 10.99 -25.46
N ALA A 147 -13.38 11.28 -24.18
CA ALA A 147 -13.31 12.64 -23.65
C ALA A 147 -11.87 13.08 -23.38
N VAL A 148 -11.59 14.38 -23.46
CA VAL A 148 -10.31 14.96 -23.06
C VAL A 148 -10.11 14.74 -21.56
N GLN A 149 -8.99 14.14 -21.19
CA GLN A 149 -8.59 13.89 -19.80
C GLN A 149 -7.49 14.88 -19.38
N PRO A 150 -7.42 15.28 -18.10
CA PRO A 150 -6.23 15.92 -17.55
C PRO A 150 -5.04 14.94 -17.60
N PRO A 151 -3.79 15.43 -17.48
CA PRO A 151 -2.64 14.55 -17.30
C PRO A 151 -2.86 13.51 -16.19
N PRO A 152 -2.30 12.29 -16.30
CA PRO A 152 -2.55 11.22 -15.35
C PRO A 152 -2.19 11.59 -13.90
N ASP A 153 -1.06 12.24 -13.66
CA ASP A 153 -0.64 12.74 -12.35
C ASP A 153 -1.65 13.75 -11.78
N GLN A 154 -2.09 14.72 -12.58
CA GLN A 154 -3.10 15.68 -12.18
C GLN A 154 -4.43 14.98 -11.84
N ARG A 155 -4.86 14.01 -12.66
CA ARG A 155 -6.06 13.21 -12.39
C ARG A 155 -5.94 12.49 -11.06
N PHE A 156 -4.81 11.84 -10.82
CA PHE A 156 -4.56 11.07 -9.59
C PHE A 156 -4.62 11.96 -8.35
N PHE A 157 -3.79 12.99 -8.27
CA PHE A 157 -3.71 13.85 -7.09
C PHE A 157 -4.98 14.70 -6.86
N GLN A 158 -5.73 15.04 -7.92
CA GLN A 158 -7.01 15.75 -7.75
C GLN A 158 -8.10 14.91 -7.09
N THR A 159 -8.06 13.57 -7.17
CA THR A 159 -9.08 12.72 -6.55
C THR A 159 -9.21 12.98 -5.06
N PHE A 160 -8.10 13.20 -4.37
CA PHE A 160 -8.07 13.44 -2.93
C PHE A 160 -8.84 14.69 -2.52
N ASN A 161 -8.90 15.72 -3.38
CA ASN A 161 -9.65 16.94 -3.11
C ASN A 161 -11.17 16.71 -3.05
N TYR A 162 -11.69 15.67 -3.70
CA TYR A 162 -13.11 15.37 -3.70
C TYR A 162 -13.56 14.69 -2.39
N PHE A 163 -12.79 13.70 -1.92
CA PHE A 163 -13.19 12.89 -0.78
C PHE A 163 -12.46 13.23 0.53
N TYR A 164 -11.61 14.26 0.55
CA TYR A 164 -10.85 14.65 1.75
C TYR A 164 -11.72 14.80 2.99
N ALA A 165 -12.87 15.49 2.88
CA ALA A 165 -13.75 15.73 4.01
C ALA A 165 -14.26 14.42 4.63
N VAL A 166 -14.72 13.48 3.80
CA VAL A 166 -15.31 12.22 4.26
C VAL A 166 -14.25 11.19 4.66
N SER A 167 -13.03 11.25 4.09
CA SER A 167 -11.93 10.33 4.43
C SER A 167 -11.46 10.47 5.89
N ASN A 168 -11.80 11.59 6.54
CA ASN A 168 -11.51 11.86 7.94
C ASN A 168 -12.65 11.46 8.89
N THR A 169 -13.59 10.67 8.40
CA THR A 169 -14.72 10.12 9.18
C THR A 169 -14.66 8.58 9.20
N ASN A 170 -15.46 7.96 10.05
CA ASN A 170 -15.68 6.50 10.04
C ASN A 170 -14.39 5.63 10.02
N PHE A 171 -13.34 6.07 10.70
CA PHE A 171 -12.03 5.40 10.66
C PHE A 171 -12.08 3.90 11.02
N ALA A 172 -12.80 3.53 12.09
CA ALA A 172 -12.92 2.14 12.50
C ALA A 172 -13.56 1.26 11.40
N GLU A 173 -14.60 1.75 10.74
CA GLU A 173 -15.26 1.05 9.62
C GLU A 173 -14.31 0.96 8.41
N GLY A 174 -13.55 2.02 8.13
CA GLY A 174 -12.56 2.03 7.06
C GLY A 174 -11.47 1.00 7.27
N LEU A 175 -10.91 0.92 8.48
CA LEU A 175 -9.90 -0.10 8.82
C LEU A 175 -10.47 -1.52 8.74
N GLN A 176 -11.73 -1.74 9.15
CA GLN A 176 -12.41 -3.03 8.98
C GLN A 176 -12.60 -3.38 7.50
N THR A 177 -12.94 -2.41 6.66
CA THR A 177 -13.07 -2.60 5.20
C THR A 177 -11.73 -3.03 4.59
N LEU A 178 -10.63 -2.37 4.96
CA LEU A 178 -9.28 -2.72 4.50
C LEU A 178 -8.85 -4.09 4.99
N LYS A 179 -9.09 -4.41 6.28
CA LYS A 179 -8.86 -5.75 6.84
C LYS A 179 -9.60 -6.82 6.04
N LYS A 180 -10.90 -6.62 5.79
CA LYS A 180 -11.71 -7.60 5.06
C LYS A 180 -11.11 -7.88 3.68
N ARG A 181 -10.77 -6.84 2.91
CA ARG A 181 -10.14 -6.99 1.59
C ARG A 181 -8.81 -7.73 1.67
N ALA A 182 -7.96 -7.37 2.63
CA ALA A 182 -6.68 -8.03 2.85
C ALA A 182 -6.83 -9.53 3.13
N VAL A 183 -7.78 -9.90 4.00
CA VAL A 183 -8.06 -11.31 4.31
C VAL A 183 -8.59 -12.05 3.10
N ASP A 184 -9.51 -11.44 2.34
CA ASP A 184 -10.06 -12.01 1.10
C ASP A 184 -8.96 -12.27 0.04
N GLU A 185 -7.87 -11.47 0.07
CA GLU A 185 -6.70 -11.60 -0.81
C GLU A 185 -5.54 -12.42 -0.23
N ASN A 186 -5.72 -13.05 0.92
CA ASN A 186 -4.66 -13.81 1.61
C ASN A 186 -3.46 -12.96 2.08
N VAL A 187 -3.69 -11.70 2.43
CA VAL A 187 -2.72 -10.82 3.07
C VAL A 187 -2.85 -10.95 4.59
N ALA A 188 -1.73 -11.08 5.31
CA ALA A 188 -1.70 -11.27 6.75
C ALA A 188 -1.43 -10.00 7.54
N TYR A 189 -0.79 -9.01 6.91
CA TYR A 189 -0.37 -7.78 7.56
C TYR A 189 -0.49 -6.58 6.60
N ILE A 190 -0.99 -5.47 7.12
CA ILE A 190 -0.93 -4.17 6.43
C ILE A 190 -0.20 -3.18 7.32
N GLU A 191 0.71 -2.40 6.69
CA GLU A 191 1.34 -1.24 7.30
C GLU A 191 0.89 -0.01 6.52
N THR A 192 -0.13 0.70 7.03
CA THR A 192 -0.78 1.78 6.29
C THR A 192 -0.37 3.17 6.79
N MET A 193 -0.18 4.10 5.88
CA MET A 193 -0.11 5.53 6.15
C MET A 193 -1.52 6.02 6.53
N PHE A 194 -1.77 6.16 7.84
CA PHE A 194 -3.13 6.30 8.38
C PHE A 194 -3.49 7.74 8.71
N LYS A 195 -2.70 8.39 9.54
CA LYS A 195 -2.93 9.77 10.00
C LYS A 195 -1.62 10.55 10.06
N SER A 196 -1.70 11.86 9.83
CA SER A 196 -0.60 12.78 10.13
C SER A 196 -0.67 13.21 11.60
N ALA A 197 0.49 13.36 12.22
CA ALA A 197 0.59 13.97 13.53
C ALA A 197 0.27 15.48 13.46
N PRO A 198 -0.05 16.13 14.61
CA PRO A 198 -0.40 17.55 14.65
C PRO A 198 0.65 18.46 14.02
N THR A 199 0.19 19.57 13.46
CA THR A 199 1.04 20.63 12.93
C THR A 199 0.94 21.89 13.78
N ALA A 200 2.03 22.69 13.79
CA ALA A 200 2.05 24.02 14.38
C ALA A 200 2.80 24.98 13.46
N ASP A 201 2.36 26.23 13.42
CA ASP A 201 2.95 27.28 12.59
C ASP A 201 4.01 28.08 13.37
N ASN A 202 5.12 28.44 12.68
CA ASN A 202 6.14 29.34 13.18
C ASN A 202 6.81 30.06 12.00
N THR A 203 6.44 31.32 11.78
CA THR A 203 6.90 32.13 10.64
C THR A 203 8.40 32.45 10.70
N ASP A 204 8.95 32.62 11.92
CA ASP A 204 10.38 32.88 12.09
C ASP A 204 11.21 31.64 11.76
N PHE A 205 10.74 30.46 12.19
CA PHE A 205 11.34 29.19 11.80
C PHE A 205 11.27 29.00 10.28
N ASP A 206 10.12 29.25 9.65
CA ASP A 206 9.95 29.15 8.20
C ASP A 206 10.96 30.07 7.45
N ALA A 207 11.15 31.30 7.91
CA ALA A 207 12.11 32.23 7.32
C ALA A 207 13.55 31.73 7.46
N GLN A 208 13.92 31.22 8.64
CA GLN A 208 15.25 30.66 8.89
C GLN A 208 15.54 29.43 8.02
N MET A 209 14.58 28.51 7.91
CA MET A 209 14.72 27.28 7.11
C MET A 209 14.87 27.54 5.61
N ARG A 210 14.33 28.67 5.11
CA ARG A 210 14.39 29.05 3.69
C ARG A 210 15.51 30.03 3.35
N GLN A 211 16.31 30.44 4.32
CA GLN A 211 17.43 31.33 4.06
C GLN A 211 18.50 30.61 3.23
N ALA A 212 18.88 31.21 2.09
CA ALA A 212 19.89 30.62 1.21
C ALA A 212 21.28 30.57 1.86
N GLY A 213 22.01 29.47 1.65
CA GLY A 213 23.39 29.32 2.10
C GLY A 213 23.58 29.12 3.60
N VAL A 214 22.52 28.82 4.35
CA VAL A 214 22.61 28.52 5.79
C VAL A 214 23.38 27.23 6.03
N ALA A 215 24.37 27.27 6.92
CA ALA A 215 25.12 26.11 7.33
C ALA A 215 24.23 25.10 8.09
N ASP A 216 24.48 23.81 7.92
CA ASP A 216 23.71 22.73 8.58
C ASP A 216 23.63 22.92 10.10
N ALA A 217 24.69 23.38 10.75
CA ALA A 217 24.69 23.66 12.20
C ALA A 217 23.67 24.72 12.62
N ALA A 218 23.45 25.76 11.81
CA ALA A 218 22.45 26.78 12.08
C ALA A 218 21.02 26.26 11.85
N LEU A 219 20.81 25.42 10.83
CA LEU A 219 19.54 24.71 10.63
C LEU A 219 19.24 23.79 11.82
N ASP A 220 20.22 22.99 12.25
CA ASP A 220 20.08 22.10 13.40
C ASP A 220 19.77 22.88 14.69
N GLN A 221 20.38 24.07 14.91
CA GLN A 221 20.09 24.94 16.05
C GLN A 221 18.64 25.49 16.00
N ALA A 222 18.18 25.93 14.83
CA ALA A 222 16.80 26.38 14.66
C ALA A 222 15.79 25.27 14.91
N MET A 223 16.05 24.06 14.37
CA MET A 223 15.24 22.86 14.64
C MET A 223 15.24 22.50 16.13
N ALA A 224 16.37 22.62 16.84
CA ALA A 224 16.44 22.36 18.28
C ALA A 224 15.60 23.38 19.07
N THR A 225 15.65 24.65 18.68
CA THR A 225 14.86 25.73 19.31
C THR A 225 13.36 25.48 19.09
N TRP A 226 12.93 25.17 17.87
CA TRP A 226 11.53 24.89 17.56
C TRP A 226 11.02 23.62 18.24
N LEU A 227 11.84 22.57 18.29
CA LEU A 227 11.53 21.34 19.03
C LEU A 227 11.27 21.63 20.50
N SER A 228 12.13 22.43 21.15
CA SER A 228 11.99 22.79 22.57
C SER A 228 10.71 23.59 22.82
N ALA A 229 10.34 24.48 21.91
CA ALA A 229 9.08 25.23 22.00
C ALA A 229 7.86 24.30 21.90
N LEU A 230 7.87 23.37 20.94
CA LEU A 230 6.79 22.37 20.78
C LEU A 230 6.69 21.41 21.99
N ASP A 231 7.82 21.06 22.63
CA ASP A 231 7.84 20.21 23.82
C ASP A 231 7.11 20.83 25.00
N THR A 232 7.10 22.16 25.09
CA THR A 232 6.45 22.92 26.15
C THR A 232 5.06 23.46 25.76
N ASP A 233 4.66 23.35 24.48
CA ASP A 233 3.36 23.80 24.01
C ASP A 233 2.25 22.83 24.46
N ALA A 234 1.44 23.28 25.42
CA ALA A 234 0.36 22.46 26.00
C ALA A 234 -0.69 22.05 24.94
N LYS A 235 -1.01 22.94 23.97
CA LYS A 235 -1.99 22.65 22.93
C LYS A 235 -1.45 21.62 21.93
N PHE A 236 -0.20 21.76 21.52
CA PHE A 236 0.44 20.78 20.64
C PHE A 236 0.50 19.38 21.29
N ASN A 237 0.90 19.33 22.57
CA ASN A 237 0.98 18.08 23.31
C ASN A 237 -0.40 17.44 23.55
N GLN A 238 -1.45 18.26 23.80
CA GLN A 238 -2.83 17.74 23.86
C GLN A 238 -3.26 17.17 22.51
N ASN A 239 -3.04 17.87 21.41
CA ASN A 239 -3.36 17.39 20.07
C ASN A 239 -2.59 16.11 19.73
N LEU A 240 -1.34 15.96 20.17
CA LEU A 240 -0.56 14.74 19.98
C LEU A 240 -1.12 13.57 20.79
N SER A 241 -1.58 13.82 22.01
CA SER A 241 -2.26 12.82 22.85
C SER A 241 -3.58 12.38 22.16
N ASP A 242 -4.35 13.32 21.64
CA ASP A 242 -5.60 13.05 20.91
C ASP A 242 -5.34 12.25 19.63
N TYR A 243 -4.27 12.57 18.90
CA TYR A 243 -3.83 11.83 17.72
C TYR A 243 -3.56 10.34 18.05
N THR A 244 -2.78 10.06 19.08
CA THR A 244 -2.46 8.67 19.47
C THR A 244 -3.69 7.94 20.02
N ARG A 245 -4.54 8.61 20.81
CA ARG A 245 -5.81 8.06 21.27
C ARG A 245 -6.73 7.70 20.12
N ASN A 246 -6.93 8.60 19.18
CA ASN A 246 -7.78 8.37 18.00
C ASN A 246 -7.31 7.16 17.16
N ILE A 247 -5.99 6.95 17.03
CA ILE A 247 -5.46 5.76 16.37
C ILE A 247 -5.83 4.50 17.14
N THR A 248 -5.67 4.52 18.47
CA THR A 248 -5.98 3.38 19.33
C THR A 248 -7.46 3.02 19.31
N GLU A 249 -8.33 4.02 19.40
CA GLU A 249 -9.79 3.84 19.33
C GLU A 249 -10.23 3.30 17.96
N SER A 250 -9.67 3.84 16.87
CA SER A 250 -9.98 3.39 15.51
C SER A 250 -9.51 1.95 15.24
N HIS A 251 -8.43 1.53 15.90
CA HIS A 251 -7.84 0.20 15.75
C HIS A 251 -8.61 -0.90 16.49
N ALA A 252 -9.55 -0.57 17.36
CA ALA A 252 -10.27 -1.56 18.16
C ALA A 252 -10.84 -2.69 17.27
N ALA A 253 -10.58 -3.95 17.63
CA ALA A 253 -10.98 -5.17 16.94
C ALA A 253 -10.40 -5.37 15.51
N ILE A 254 -9.32 -4.67 15.16
CA ILE A 254 -8.64 -4.88 13.87
C ILE A 254 -7.75 -6.13 13.92
N ASP A 255 -6.88 -6.23 14.90
CA ASP A 255 -6.00 -7.40 15.04
C ASP A 255 -6.78 -8.64 15.48
N ASP A 256 -6.44 -9.78 14.86
CA ASP A 256 -6.92 -11.10 15.27
C ASP A 256 -5.86 -12.19 15.03
N ALA A 257 -6.24 -13.45 15.20
CA ALA A 257 -5.33 -14.57 14.98
C ALA A 257 -4.78 -14.66 13.54
N ASN A 258 -5.49 -14.10 12.54
CA ASN A 258 -5.18 -14.25 11.12
C ASN A 258 -4.66 -12.98 10.46
N PHE A 259 -4.85 -11.81 11.10
CA PHE A 259 -4.54 -10.51 10.52
C PHE A 259 -4.01 -9.54 11.57
N THR A 260 -3.06 -8.70 11.15
CA THR A 260 -2.47 -7.63 11.97
C THR A 260 -2.36 -6.37 11.13
N MET A 261 -2.56 -5.19 11.74
CA MET A 261 -2.39 -3.90 11.08
C MET A 261 -1.58 -2.95 11.96
N ARG A 262 -0.68 -2.18 11.34
CA ARG A 262 0.11 -1.12 12.00
C ARG A 262 0.12 0.11 11.13
N TYR A 263 0.53 1.22 11.71
CA TYR A 263 0.39 2.54 11.09
C TYR A 263 1.73 3.23 10.93
N GLN A 264 1.91 3.88 9.80
CA GLN A 264 2.91 4.90 9.61
C GLN A 264 2.25 6.27 9.85
N SER A 265 2.88 7.12 10.67
CA SER A 265 2.54 8.54 10.70
C SER A 265 3.06 9.17 9.41
N TYR A 266 2.20 9.80 8.64
CA TYR A 266 2.66 10.47 7.42
C TYR A 266 2.81 11.98 7.61
N VAL A 267 3.74 12.57 6.88
CA VAL A 267 3.98 14.02 6.84
C VAL A 267 3.63 14.52 5.44
N PHE A 268 2.81 15.56 5.36
CA PHE A 268 2.45 16.15 4.06
C PHE A 268 3.48 17.18 3.62
N ARG A 269 4.27 16.85 2.58
CA ARG A 269 5.44 17.62 2.14
C ARG A 269 5.16 19.00 1.56
N LEU A 270 3.90 19.30 1.20
CA LEU A 270 3.51 20.55 0.53
C LEU A 270 3.15 21.68 1.50
N GLN A 271 3.52 21.56 2.78
CA GLN A 271 3.27 22.56 3.82
C GLN A 271 4.49 23.46 4.06
N SER A 272 4.32 24.45 4.96
CA SER A 272 5.45 25.25 5.44
C SER A 272 6.45 24.41 6.23
N PRO A 273 7.74 24.77 6.28
CA PRO A 273 8.75 24.04 7.05
C PRO A 273 8.38 23.80 8.51
N SER A 274 7.74 24.78 9.18
CA SER A 274 7.31 24.66 10.58
C SER A 274 6.25 23.58 10.76
N ARG A 275 5.27 23.50 9.85
CA ARG A 275 4.22 22.47 9.86
C ARG A 275 4.77 21.09 9.53
N VAL A 276 5.67 21.00 8.53
CA VAL A 276 6.36 19.76 8.19
C VAL A 276 7.15 19.24 9.38
N PHE A 277 7.99 20.11 9.99
CA PHE A 277 8.81 19.71 11.13
C PHE A 277 8.00 19.31 12.37
N SER A 278 6.96 20.08 12.71
CA SER A 278 6.10 19.75 13.87
C SER A 278 5.35 18.44 13.67
N SER A 279 4.85 18.15 12.46
CA SER A 279 4.23 16.88 12.13
C SER A 279 5.24 15.72 12.18
N MET A 280 6.46 15.90 11.66
CA MET A 280 7.54 14.92 11.80
C MET A 280 7.82 14.63 13.27
N MET A 281 8.06 15.66 14.08
CA MET A 281 8.35 15.53 15.51
C MET A 281 7.25 14.75 16.24
N GLY A 282 5.98 15.08 15.99
CA GLY A 282 4.84 14.38 16.58
C GLY A 282 4.82 12.91 16.18
N GLY A 283 5.05 12.61 14.90
CA GLY A 283 5.16 11.24 14.39
C GLY A 283 6.33 10.47 15.01
N PHE A 284 7.52 11.08 15.12
CA PHE A 284 8.68 10.47 15.79
C PHE A 284 8.40 10.16 17.26
N LYS A 285 7.77 11.07 18.01
CA LYS A 285 7.36 10.81 19.39
C LYS A 285 6.39 9.65 19.51
N ALA A 286 5.37 9.60 18.64
CA ALA A 286 4.39 8.53 18.65
C ALA A 286 5.02 7.16 18.32
N ALA A 287 5.89 7.11 17.30
CA ALA A 287 6.59 5.88 16.93
C ALA A 287 7.61 5.42 17.98
N ALA A 288 8.29 6.37 18.63
CA ALA A 288 9.25 6.07 19.70
C ALA A 288 8.59 5.48 20.96
N GLN A 289 7.32 5.80 21.23
CA GLN A 289 6.55 5.19 22.32
C GLN A 289 6.24 3.71 22.09
N GLY A 290 6.36 3.25 20.82
CA GLY A 290 5.97 1.91 20.42
C GLY A 290 4.44 1.73 20.31
N GLY A 291 4.00 0.52 19.98
CA GLY A 291 2.58 0.19 19.85
C GLY A 291 2.08 0.20 18.39
N LEU A 292 1.03 0.96 18.08
CA LEU A 292 0.38 0.91 16.78
C LEU A 292 1.10 1.72 15.70
N VAL A 293 1.75 2.83 16.06
CA VAL A 293 2.57 3.62 15.13
C VAL A 293 3.97 3.04 15.09
N VAL A 294 4.38 2.50 13.95
CA VAL A 294 5.63 1.73 13.80
C VAL A 294 6.71 2.45 12.99
N GLY A 295 6.37 3.58 12.36
CA GLY A 295 7.31 4.38 11.58
C GLY A 295 6.67 5.61 10.98
N LEU A 296 7.46 6.33 10.17
CA LEU A 296 7.03 7.53 9.46
C LEU A 296 7.21 7.41 7.96
N ASN A 297 6.41 8.19 7.25
CA ASN A 297 6.54 8.42 5.81
C ASN A 297 6.35 9.91 5.49
N ILE A 298 6.73 10.33 4.27
CA ILE A 298 6.46 11.67 3.74
C ILE A 298 5.67 11.52 2.44
N VAL A 299 4.54 12.21 2.32
CA VAL A 299 3.56 12.02 1.25
C VAL A 299 3.23 13.32 0.52
N GLY A 300 2.53 13.21 -0.61
CA GLY A 300 2.15 14.30 -1.49
C GLY A 300 3.04 14.34 -2.73
N GLN A 301 2.53 14.89 -3.84
CA GLN A 301 3.17 14.91 -5.15
C GLN A 301 4.63 15.40 -5.07
N GLU A 302 5.58 14.49 -5.35
CA GLU A 302 7.01 14.76 -5.22
C GLU A 302 7.51 15.74 -6.27
N SER A 303 6.92 15.72 -7.47
CA SER A 303 7.23 16.65 -8.57
C SER A 303 6.72 18.08 -8.38
N SER A 304 5.91 18.35 -7.33
CA SER A 304 5.40 19.71 -7.11
C SER A 304 6.52 20.68 -6.76
N HIS A 305 6.35 21.95 -7.13
CA HIS A 305 7.36 23.00 -6.89
C HIS A 305 7.81 23.07 -5.42
N ILE A 306 6.88 22.97 -4.47
CA ILE A 306 7.22 23.03 -3.02
C ILE A 306 8.01 21.79 -2.61
N ALA A 307 7.58 20.61 -3.03
CA ALA A 307 8.28 19.37 -2.70
C ALA A 307 9.70 19.35 -3.24
N MET A 308 9.89 19.73 -4.51
CA MET A 308 11.21 19.81 -5.15
C MET A 308 12.11 20.84 -4.47
N ARG A 309 11.59 22.03 -4.16
CA ARG A 309 12.35 23.10 -3.51
C ARG A 309 12.84 22.69 -2.11
N ASP A 310 11.97 22.08 -1.33
CA ASP A 310 12.22 21.83 0.10
C ASP A 310 12.70 20.38 0.37
N TYR A 311 12.97 19.57 -0.67
CA TYR A 311 13.30 18.15 -0.52
C TYR A 311 14.50 17.91 0.39
N THR A 312 15.64 18.50 0.08
CA THR A 312 16.87 18.41 0.90
C THR A 312 16.65 18.89 2.33
N LEU A 313 15.86 19.96 2.51
CA LEU A 313 15.49 20.45 3.83
C LEU A 313 14.70 19.39 4.62
N HIS A 314 13.73 18.75 3.98
CA HIS A 314 12.95 17.68 4.60
C HIS A 314 13.85 16.50 5.02
N MET A 315 14.81 16.08 4.17
CA MET A 315 15.76 15.02 4.52
C MET A 315 16.66 15.41 5.70
N LYS A 316 17.07 16.68 5.81
CA LYS A 316 17.81 17.21 6.98
C LYS A 316 16.94 17.22 8.25
N MET A 317 15.65 17.51 8.14
CA MET A 317 14.71 17.44 9.28
C MET A 317 14.58 15.98 9.77
N PHE A 318 14.44 15.00 8.88
CA PHE A 318 14.47 13.59 9.25
C PHE A 318 15.79 13.19 9.92
N ARG A 319 16.94 13.56 9.36
CA ARG A 319 18.26 13.35 9.97
C ARG A 319 18.30 13.87 11.40
N PHE A 320 17.90 15.13 11.59
CA PHE A 320 17.90 15.79 12.89
C PHE A 320 17.05 15.05 13.92
N LEU A 321 15.85 14.62 13.55
CA LEU A 321 14.96 13.88 14.44
C LEU A 321 15.44 12.44 14.65
N LYS A 322 15.99 11.77 13.62
CA LYS A 322 16.56 10.43 13.73
C LYS A 322 17.72 10.34 14.73
N THR A 323 18.53 11.40 14.88
CA THR A 323 19.58 11.44 15.91
C THR A 323 19.03 11.44 17.35
N ARG A 324 17.82 11.93 17.54
CA ARG A 324 17.12 11.98 18.86
C ARG A 324 16.27 10.74 19.11
N TYR A 325 15.77 10.13 18.06
CA TYR A 325 14.92 8.94 18.09
C TYR A 325 15.48 7.85 17.15
N PRO A 326 16.70 7.31 17.44
CA PRO A 326 17.42 6.44 16.51
C PRO A 326 16.69 5.12 16.20
N GLY A 327 15.80 4.67 17.09
CA GLY A 327 14.99 3.46 16.91
C GLY A 327 13.80 3.61 15.96
N VAL A 328 13.39 4.85 15.64
CA VAL A 328 12.23 5.10 14.80
C VAL A 328 12.53 4.76 13.34
N LYS A 329 11.62 4.05 12.71
CA LYS A 329 11.74 3.56 11.34
C LYS A 329 11.17 4.55 10.33
N LEU A 330 11.84 4.66 9.18
CA LEU A 330 11.46 5.56 8.09
C LEU A 330 11.23 4.76 6.80
N ALA A 331 10.02 4.87 6.23
CA ALA A 331 9.69 4.40 4.90
C ALA A 331 9.33 5.64 4.06
N LEU A 332 10.27 6.15 3.28
CA LEU A 332 10.12 7.46 2.65
C LEU A 332 9.80 7.33 1.17
N HIS A 333 8.75 8.04 0.70
CA HIS A 333 8.59 8.29 -0.74
C HIS A 333 9.81 9.07 -1.23
N ALA A 334 10.56 8.46 -2.14
CA ALA A 334 11.74 9.05 -2.73
C ALA A 334 11.93 8.55 -4.17
N GLY A 335 12.09 9.49 -5.09
CA GLY A 335 12.25 9.20 -6.49
C GLY A 335 10.97 8.71 -7.18
N GLU A 336 9.80 9.17 -6.75
CA GLU A 336 8.55 9.03 -7.52
C GLU A 336 8.50 10.12 -8.61
N LEU A 337 9.52 10.11 -9.48
CA LEU A 337 9.78 11.13 -10.47
C LEU A 337 10.19 10.51 -11.81
N ALA A 338 9.83 11.18 -12.90
CA ALA A 338 10.25 10.85 -14.25
C ALA A 338 10.64 12.10 -15.05
N LEU A 339 11.29 11.93 -16.21
CA LEU A 339 11.67 13.03 -17.10
C LEU A 339 10.46 13.89 -17.57
N GLY A 340 9.26 13.31 -17.59
CA GLY A 340 8.03 14.05 -17.89
C GLY A 340 7.56 14.95 -16.76
N ASP A 341 7.98 14.68 -15.52
CA ASP A 341 7.46 15.34 -14.32
C ASP A 341 8.33 16.54 -13.90
N VAL A 342 9.67 16.42 -14.04
CA VAL A 342 10.63 17.41 -13.59
C VAL A 342 11.82 17.54 -14.55
N PRO A 343 12.59 18.65 -14.52
CA PRO A 343 13.86 18.77 -15.25
C PRO A 343 14.88 17.69 -14.82
N PRO A 344 15.85 17.32 -15.69
CA PRO A 344 16.83 16.27 -15.41
C PRO A 344 17.63 16.46 -14.11
N GLU A 345 17.85 17.68 -13.68
CA GLU A 345 18.55 18.01 -12.44
C GLU A 345 17.78 17.54 -11.20
N GLY A 346 16.44 17.55 -11.28
CA GLY A 346 15.56 17.11 -10.21
C GLY A 346 15.53 15.61 -9.98
N LEU A 347 16.04 14.81 -10.93
CA LEU A 347 16.05 13.34 -10.86
C LEU A 347 17.35 12.77 -10.24
N LYS A 348 18.25 13.62 -9.71
CA LYS A 348 19.64 13.18 -9.45
C LYS A 348 19.98 12.87 -8.01
N PHE A 349 19.06 13.07 -7.05
CA PHE A 349 19.46 13.08 -5.64
C PHE A 349 18.40 12.63 -4.63
N HIS A 350 17.18 12.37 -5.04
CA HIS A 350 16.09 12.10 -4.10
C HIS A 350 16.27 10.77 -3.36
N ILE A 351 16.59 9.69 -4.06
CA ILE A 351 16.85 8.38 -3.42
C ILE A 351 18.14 8.45 -2.59
N ASP A 352 19.18 9.10 -3.12
CA ASP A 352 20.45 9.24 -2.40
C ASP A 352 20.26 9.99 -1.08
N GLU A 353 19.57 11.11 -1.09
CA GLU A 353 19.35 11.92 0.13
C GLU A 353 18.42 11.22 1.13
N ALA A 354 17.35 10.54 0.68
CA ALA A 354 16.52 9.74 1.56
C ALA A 354 17.33 8.64 2.27
N LEU A 355 18.22 7.98 1.54
CA LEU A 355 19.06 6.90 2.04
C LEU A 355 20.19 7.39 2.95
N ASN A 356 20.93 8.41 2.52
CA ASN A 356 22.20 8.80 3.12
C ASN A 356 22.12 10.05 4.01
N ILE A 357 21.11 10.91 3.83
CA ILE A 357 20.84 12.06 4.74
C ILE A 357 19.78 11.67 5.76
N ALA A 358 18.58 11.30 5.33
CA ALA A 358 17.49 10.99 6.24
C ALA A 358 17.67 9.63 6.96
N GLY A 359 18.40 8.70 6.36
CA GLY A 359 18.60 7.36 6.91
C GLY A 359 17.35 6.49 6.81
N ALA A 360 16.70 6.49 5.63
CA ALA A 360 15.52 5.69 5.36
C ALA A 360 15.80 4.19 5.55
N ASP A 361 14.87 3.50 6.19
CA ASP A 361 14.89 2.04 6.37
C ASP A 361 14.20 1.30 5.20
N ARG A 362 13.35 2.00 4.42
CA ARG A 362 12.75 1.56 3.15
C ARG A 362 12.60 2.78 2.23
N ILE A 363 12.69 2.56 0.91
CA ILE A 363 12.47 3.58 -0.13
C ILE A 363 11.15 3.28 -0.84
N GLY A 364 10.21 4.22 -0.79
CA GLY A 364 8.96 4.16 -1.55
C GLY A 364 9.20 4.54 -3.01
N HIS A 365 8.68 3.76 -3.96
CA HIS A 365 8.75 3.91 -5.42
C HIS A 365 10.15 3.77 -6.03
N GLY A 366 11.04 4.73 -5.81
CA GLY A 366 12.41 4.70 -6.33
C GLY A 366 12.49 4.56 -7.85
N ILE A 367 11.57 5.19 -8.61
CA ILE A 367 11.46 4.98 -10.07
C ILE A 367 12.45 5.79 -10.89
N ASP A 368 13.03 6.84 -10.34
CA ASP A 368 14.04 7.67 -11.01
C ASP A 368 15.48 7.14 -10.85
N LEU A 369 15.68 6.00 -10.19
CA LEU A 369 17.00 5.42 -9.88
C LEU A 369 18.01 5.50 -11.04
N ALA A 370 17.56 5.24 -12.27
CA ALA A 370 18.44 5.26 -13.43
C ALA A 370 18.98 6.65 -13.78
N HIS A 371 18.34 7.71 -13.27
CA HIS A 371 18.72 9.11 -13.46
C HIS A 371 19.54 9.68 -12.29
N GLU A 372 19.56 9.00 -11.14
CA GLU A 372 20.33 9.40 -9.97
C GLU A 372 21.82 9.53 -10.30
N ALA A 373 22.47 10.57 -9.77
CA ALA A 373 23.88 10.83 -10.04
C ALA A 373 24.79 9.66 -9.62
N ASN A 374 24.41 8.95 -8.56
CA ASN A 374 25.19 7.87 -7.96
C ASN A 374 24.45 6.52 -7.98
N ALA A 375 23.61 6.24 -9.00
CA ALA A 375 22.73 5.07 -9.07
C ALA A 375 23.37 3.73 -8.66
N LEU A 376 24.60 3.46 -9.13
CA LEU A 376 25.32 2.21 -8.79
C LEU A 376 25.73 2.17 -7.31
N ALA A 377 26.15 3.31 -6.74
CA ALA A 377 26.51 3.41 -5.32
C ALA A 377 25.26 3.31 -4.43
N ILE A 378 24.15 3.89 -4.85
CA ILE A 378 22.84 3.78 -4.19
C ILE A 378 22.42 2.31 -4.12
N MET A 379 22.38 1.60 -5.25
CA MET A 379 22.03 0.16 -5.27
C MET A 379 22.97 -0.69 -4.42
N LYS A 380 24.27 -0.39 -4.43
CA LYS A 380 25.24 -1.06 -3.57
C LYS A 380 24.91 -0.81 -2.09
N THR A 381 24.63 0.42 -1.71
CA THR A 381 24.29 0.80 -0.33
C THR A 381 22.99 0.15 0.12
N MET A 382 21.94 0.16 -0.71
CA MET A 382 20.66 -0.48 -0.40
C MET A 382 20.84 -2.00 -0.19
N ARG A 383 21.57 -2.66 -1.08
CA ARG A 383 21.87 -4.10 -0.93
C ARG A 383 22.67 -4.39 0.34
N ASP A 384 23.77 -3.66 0.58
CA ASP A 384 24.71 -3.94 1.67
C ASP A 384 24.14 -3.59 3.05
N LYS A 385 23.26 -2.59 3.10
CA LYS A 385 22.51 -2.19 4.33
C LYS A 385 21.16 -2.90 4.47
N ASP A 386 20.77 -3.75 3.52
CA ASP A 386 19.50 -4.48 3.48
C ASP A 386 18.28 -3.55 3.48
N VAL A 387 18.34 -2.41 2.76
CA VAL A 387 17.26 -1.45 2.60
C VAL A 387 16.44 -1.81 1.35
N PRO A 388 15.17 -2.21 1.48
CA PRO A 388 14.33 -2.56 0.34
C PRO A 388 13.71 -1.35 -0.34
N VAL A 389 13.34 -1.53 -1.61
CA VAL A 389 12.44 -0.64 -2.32
C VAL A 389 11.02 -1.19 -2.32
N GLU A 390 10.03 -0.31 -2.13
CA GLU A 390 8.59 -0.61 -2.17
C GLU A 390 8.08 -0.33 -3.59
N ILE A 391 7.72 -1.40 -4.31
CA ILE A 391 7.36 -1.36 -5.72
C ILE A 391 5.84 -1.31 -5.88
N ASN A 392 5.35 -0.26 -6.53
CA ASN A 392 3.93 0.07 -6.73
C ASN A 392 3.66 0.17 -8.23
N LEU A 393 3.53 -0.98 -8.93
CA LEU A 393 3.55 -1.05 -10.41
C LEU A 393 2.38 -0.35 -11.08
N THR A 394 1.18 -0.39 -10.47
CA THR A 394 0.00 0.29 -11.00
C THR A 394 0.14 1.79 -10.88
N SER A 395 0.53 2.28 -9.71
CA SER A 395 0.72 3.71 -9.44
C SER A 395 1.81 4.31 -10.32
N ASN A 396 2.99 3.68 -10.38
CA ASN A 396 4.10 4.14 -11.21
C ASN A 396 3.77 4.17 -12.71
N ALA A 397 2.98 3.19 -13.17
CA ALA A 397 2.51 3.18 -14.56
C ALA A 397 1.47 4.26 -14.83
N PHE A 398 0.59 4.57 -13.88
CA PHE A 398 -0.46 5.56 -14.05
C PHE A 398 0.06 6.99 -13.91
N ILE A 399 0.75 7.31 -12.81
CA ILE A 399 1.18 8.68 -12.49
C ILE A 399 2.27 9.16 -13.45
N SER A 400 3.35 8.39 -13.59
CA SER A 400 4.56 8.81 -14.32
C SER A 400 4.81 8.02 -15.63
N GLY A 401 3.90 7.13 -16.01
CA GLY A 401 4.03 6.32 -17.23
C GLY A 401 5.15 5.27 -17.19
N ILE A 402 5.75 5.02 -16.02
CA ILE A 402 6.92 4.13 -15.86
C ILE A 402 6.46 2.68 -15.71
N LYS A 403 6.74 1.87 -16.72
CA LYS A 403 6.33 0.44 -16.78
C LYS A 403 7.27 -0.39 -17.64
N GLY A 404 7.22 -1.73 -17.50
CA GLY A 404 8.04 -2.67 -18.27
C GLY A 404 9.52 -2.41 -18.06
N ASP A 405 10.32 -2.42 -19.13
CA ASP A 405 11.77 -2.26 -19.05
C ASP A 405 12.23 -0.86 -18.62
N ASN A 406 11.34 0.14 -18.72
CA ASN A 406 11.62 1.49 -18.20
C ASN A 406 11.55 1.56 -16.68
N HIS A 407 10.93 0.58 -16.02
CA HIS A 407 10.83 0.56 -14.57
C HIS A 407 12.12 -0.02 -13.94
N PRO A 408 12.77 0.68 -12.98
CA PRO A 408 14.05 0.26 -12.41
C PRO A 408 13.98 -1.02 -11.58
N LEU A 409 12.84 -1.65 -11.42
CA LEU A 409 12.75 -2.99 -10.82
C LEU A 409 13.68 -3.98 -11.50
N THR A 410 13.93 -3.84 -12.82
CA THR A 410 14.90 -4.64 -13.56
C THR A 410 16.33 -4.44 -13.04
N LEU A 411 16.69 -3.19 -12.68
CA LEU A 411 17.97 -2.86 -12.07
C LEU A 411 18.05 -3.37 -10.64
N TYR A 412 17.05 -3.13 -9.81
CA TYR A 412 17.00 -3.62 -8.43
C TYR A 412 17.19 -5.14 -8.38
N ARG A 413 16.49 -5.89 -9.23
CA ARG A 413 16.66 -7.35 -9.36
C ARG A 413 18.06 -7.72 -9.80
N LYS A 414 18.58 -7.08 -10.84
CA LYS A 414 19.92 -7.36 -11.42
C LYS A 414 21.05 -7.15 -10.41
N TYR A 415 20.96 -6.09 -9.59
CA TYR A 415 22.00 -5.73 -8.63
C TYR A 415 21.74 -6.27 -7.21
N GLY A 416 20.71 -7.08 -7.04
CA GLY A 416 20.41 -7.77 -5.79
C GLY A 416 19.89 -6.88 -4.67
N VAL A 417 19.30 -5.72 -5.03
CA VAL A 417 18.61 -4.86 -4.07
C VAL A 417 17.32 -5.56 -3.64
N PRO A 418 17.03 -5.64 -2.33
CA PRO A 418 15.77 -6.22 -1.88
C PRO A 418 14.59 -5.35 -2.29
N TYR A 419 13.43 -5.99 -2.51
CA TYR A 419 12.20 -5.27 -2.84
C TYR A 419 10.98 -5.98 -2.25
N VAL A 420 9.90 -5.22 -2.13
CA VAL A 420 8.56 -5.68 -1.79
C VAL A 420 7.58 -5.19 -2.85
N ILE A 421 6.45 -5.87 -3.01
CA ILE A 421 5.36 -5.46 -3.89
C ILE A 421 4.24 -4.93 -3.02
N SER A 422 3.73 -3.75 -3.33
CA SER A 422 2.73 -3.04 -2.53
C SER A 422 1.69 -2.36 -3.42
N THR A 423 0.58 -1.90 -2.83
CA THR A 423 -0.56 -1.36 -3.58
C THR A 423 -0.56 0.14 -3.76
N ASP A 424 0.01 0.88 -2.81
CA ASP A 424 -0.15 2.34 -2.76
C ASP A 424 -1.63 2.75 -2.53
N ASP A 425 -2.27 3.47 -3.44
CA ASP A 425 -3.63 3.99 -3.37
C ASP A 425 -4.64 3.11 -4.12
N ALA A 426 -4.82 1.86 -3.69
CA ALA A 426 -5.60 0.83 -4.38
C ALA A 426 -7.07 1.23 -4.66
N GLY A 427 -7.69 2.07 -3.83
CA GLY A 427 -9.05 2.56 -4.03
C GLY A 427 -9.14 3.60 -5.15
N VAL A 428 -8.17 4.50 -5.22
CA VAL A 428 -8.06 5.51 -6.29
C VAL A 428 -7.77 4.84 -7.63
N THR A 429 -6.76 3.98 -7.69
CA THR A 429 -6.33 3.30 -8.91
C THR A 429 -7.11 2.02 -9.21
N ARG A 430 -8.07 1.66 -8.35
CA ARG A 430 -9.07 0.58 -8.53
C ARG A 430 -8.44 -0.79 -8.80
N HIS A 431 -7.48 -1.17 -8.00
CA HIS A 431 -6.79 -2.46 -8.09
C HIS A 431 -6.59 -3.10 -6.70
N THR A 432 -5.86 -4.21 -6.65
CA THR A 432 -5.60 -5.00 -5.44
C THR A 432 -4.14 -5.45 -5.38
N LEU A 433 -3.68 -5.94 -4.23
CA LEU A 433 -2.33 -6.51 -4.13
C LEU A 433 -2.18 -7.76 -5.02
N SER A 434 -3.24 -8.53 -5.21
CA SER A 434 -3.24 -9.65 -6.17
C SER A 434 -2.95 -9.17 -7.58
N ASN A 435 -3.53 -8.03 -7.97
CA ASN A 435 -3.28 -7.43 -9.29
C ASN A 435 -1.83 -6.94 -9.45
N GLU A 436 -1.22 -6.38 -8.40
CA GLU A 436 0.20 -6.00 -8.41
C GLU A 436 1.10 -7.22 -8.69
N TYR A 437 0.81 -8.37 -8.06
CA TYR A 437 1.52 -9.61 -8.36
C TYR A 437 1.25 -10.13 -9.78
N VAL A 438 0.04 -9.94 -10.34
CA VAL A 438 -0.25 -10.23 -11.76
C VAL A 438 0.62 -9.37 -12.68
N LEU A 439 0.73 -8.07 -12.40
CA LEU A 439 1.60 -7.16 -13.16
C LEU A 439 3.07 -7.53 -13.03
N PHE A 440 3.52 -7.86 -11.82
CA PHE A 440 4.88 -8.33 -11.59
C PHE A 440 5.18 -9.60 -12.41
N ALA A 441 4.31 -10.60 -12.35
CA ALA A 441 4.47 -11.85 -13.09
C ALA A 441 4.42 -11.64 -14.61
N SER A 442 3.46 -10.88 -15.11
CA SER A 442 3.24 -10.70 -16.54
C SER A 442 4.30 -9.83 -17.21
N ARG A 443 4.74 -8.77 -16.55
CA ARG A 443 5.71 -7.80 -17.12
C ARG A 443 7.16 -8.25 -16.95
N TYR A 444 7.51 -8.88 -15.80
CA TYR A 444 8.91 -9.15 -15.42
C TYR A 444 9.25 -10.64 -15.33
N LYS A 445 8.28 -11.52 -15.51
CA LYS A 445 8.43 -12.99 -15.57
C LYS A 445 9.37 -13.57 -14.50
N PRO A 446 9.19 -13.21 -13.20
CA PRO A 446 9.93 -13.83 -12.12
C PRO A 446 9.63 -15.33 -12.06
N ASN A 447 10.56 -16.15 -11.60
CA ASN A 447 10.23 -17.54 -11.29
C ASN A 447 9.42 -17.64 -9.99
N TYR A 448 8.85 -18.83 -9.72
CA TYR A 448 8.01 -19.04 -8.53
C TYR A 448 8.76 -18.74 -7.20
N GLY A 449 10.04 -19.08 -7.14
CA GLY A 449 10.89 -18.78 -5.98
C GLY A 449 11.05 -17.28 -5.72
N GLU A 450 11.14 -16.46 -6.76
CA GLU A 450 11.17 -15.00 -6.65
C GLU A 450 9.82 -14.45 -6.18
N ILE A 451 8.70 -14.96 -6.72
CA ILE A 451 7.35 -14.59 -6.27
C ILE A 451 7.19 -14.89 -4.77
N LYS A 452 7.54 -16.12 -4.37
CA LYS A 452 7.47 -16.55 -2.98
C LYS A 452 8.38 -15.68 -2.09
N LYS A 453 9.61 -15.40 -2.54
CA LYS A 453 10.56 -14.51 -1.85
C LYS A 453 9.99 -13.11 -1.67
N ALA A 454 9.32 -12.51 -2.66
CA ALA A 454 8.69 -11.19 -2.55
C ALA A 454 7.62 -11.18 -1.44
N SER A 455 6.79 -12.24 -1.35
CA SER A 455 5.83 -12.40 -0.27
C SER A 455 6.49 -12.50 1.11
N TYR A 456 7.58 -13.27 1.26
CA TYR A 456 8.32 -13.33 2.54
C TYR A 456 9.06 -12.05 2.88
N ASN A 457 9.59 -11.35 1.88
CA ASN A 457 10.23 -10.05 2.05
C ASN A 457 9.27 -9.04 2.67
N SER A 458 7.99 -9.03 2.30
CA SER A 458 7.02 -8.09 2.86
C SER A 458 6.89 -8.21 4.38
N LEU A 459 6.99 -9.43 4.96
CA LEU A 459 7.05 -9.63 6.40
C LEU A 459 8.45 -9.33 6.99
N ARG A 460 9.51 -9.69 6.27
CA ARG A 460 10.89 -9.43 6.71
C ARG A 460 11.13 -7.94 6.93
N TYR A 461 10.66 -7.11 6.01
CA TYR A 461 10.89 -5.65 6.02
C TYR A 461 9.79 -4.84 6.71
N ALA A 462 8.72 -5.48 7.23
CA ALA A 462 7.74 -4.83 8.08
C ALA A 462 8.39 -4.20 9.32
N PHE A 463 7.89 -3.07 9.79
CA PHE A 463 8.40 -2.40 11.00
C PHE A 463 7.83 -3.02 12.29
N LEU A 464 7.74 -4.33 12.31
CA LEU A 464 7.23 -5.10 13.44
C LEU A 464 8.36 -5.60 14.35
N PRO A 465 8.10 -5.82 15.64
CA PRO A 465 9.01 -6.54 16.54
C PRO A 465 9.34 -7.95 16.02
N ALA A 466 10.54 -8.43 16.31
CA ALA A 466 11.03 -9.72 15.82
C ALA A 466 10.10 -10.90 16.16
N GLN A 467 9.45 -10.88 17.34
CA GLN A 467 8.51 -11.91 17.77
C GLN A 467 7.26 -11.94 16.87
N GLU A 468 6.71 -10.78 16.51
CA GLU A 468 5.56 -10.66 15.61
C GLU A 468 5.91 -11.11 14.20
N LYS A 469 7.08 -10.70 13.69
CA LYS A 469 7.58 -11.20 12.39
C LYS A 469 7.66 -12.71 12.36
N LYS A 470 8.22 -13.32 13.43
CA LYS A 470 8.31 -14.79 13.55
C LYS A 470 6.93 -15.45 13.55
N ARG A 471 5.96 -14.89 14.28
CA ARG A 471 4.58 -15.37 14.32
C ARG A 471 3.93 -15.33 12.94
N LEU A 472 3.98 -14.18 12.28
CA LEU A 472 3.40 -14.00 10.94
C LEU A 472 4.11 -14.87 9.87
N THR A 473 5.43 -15.05 9.97
CA THR A 473 6.17 -15.93 9.06
C THR A 473 5.73 -17.39 9.23
N ALA A 474 5.57 -17.87 10.45
CA ALA A 474 5.06 -19.24 10.69
C ALA A 474 3.62 -19.43 10.13
N GLN A 475 2.79 -18.39 10.22
CA GLN A 475 1.45 -18.41 9.59
C GLN A 475 1.55 -18.43 8.06
N LEU A 476 2.47 -17.65 7.49
CA LEU A 476 2.72 -17.62 6.05
C LEU A 476 3.19 -18.99 5.55
N ASP A 477 4.09 -19.66 6.27
CA ASP A 477 4.55 -21.04 5.97
C ASP A 477 3.35 -22.01 5.89
N ALA A 478 2.46 -21.97 6.89
CA ALA A 478 1.28 -22.82 6.93
C ALA A 478 0.29 -22.50 5.79
N ARG A 479 0.14 -21.23 5.42
CA ARG A 479 -0.70 -20.80 4.29
C ARG A 479 -0.11 -21.27 2.96
N TYR A 480 1.22 -21.14 2.76
CA TYR A 480 1.90 -21.64 1.57
C TYR A 480 1.79 -23.16 1.44
N ALA A 481 1.97 -23.91 2.51
CA ALA A 481 1.81 -25.37 2.47
C ALA A 481 0.42 -25.78 1.99
N ARG A 482 -0.65 -25.10 2.42
CA ARG A 482 -2.01 -25.33 1.94
C ARG A 482 -2.22 -24.94 0.50
N PHE A 483 -1.76 -23.74 0.12
CA PHE A 483 -1.84 -23.22 -1.23
C PHE A 483 -1.12 -24.14 -2.24
N GLU A 484 0.11 -24.55 -1.94
CA GLU A 484 0.90 -25.42 -2.81
C GLU A 484 0.27 -26.82 -2.95
N ALA A 485 -0.34 -27.35 -1.89
CA ALA A 485 -1.08 -28.60 -1.96
C ALA A 485 -2.34 -28.47 -2.84
N GLU A 486 -3.06 -27.34 -2.73
CA GLU A 486 -4.23 -27.06 -3.57
C GLU A 486 -3.85 -26.97 -5.04
N ILE A 487 -2.86 -26.12 -5.39
CA ILE A 487 -2.41 -25.96 -6.79
C ILE A 487 -1.88 -27.28 -7.35
N ALA A 488 -1.08 -28.04 -6.57
CA ALA A 488 -0.59 -29.35 -7.00
C ALA A 488 -1.72 -30.34 -7.31
N SER A 489 -2.84 -30.24 -6.62
CA SER A 489 -4.02 -31.10 -6.87
C SER A 489 -4.75 -30.75 -8.17
N LEU A 490 -4.67 -29.46 -8.59
CA LEU A 490 -5.27 -28.95 -9.83
C LEU A 490 -4.36 -29.15 -11.05
N ALA A 491 -3.04 -29.35 -10.83
CA ALA A 491 -2.11 -29.56 -11.93
C ALA A 491 -2.51 -30.81 -12.74
N PRO A 492 -2.56 -30.75 -14.08
CA PRO A 492 -2.86 -31.90 -14.90
C PRO A 492 -1.94 -33.06 -14.52
N LYS A 493 -2.51 -34.18 -14.13
CA LYS A 493 -1.71 -35.39 -13.91
C LYS A 493 -0.96 -35.67 -15.22
N ALA A 494 0.37 -35.66 -15.15
CA ALA A 494 1.17 -36.00 -16.32
C ALA A 494 0.61 -37.31 -16.94
N GLN A 495 0.08 -37.22 -18.15
CA GLN A 495 -0.27 -38.40 -18.89
C GLN A 495 1.03 -39.21 -19.00
N LYS A 496 1.07 -40.38 -18.35
CA LYS A 496 2.14 -41.33 -18.59
C LYS A 496 2.09 -41.67 -20.08
N ARG A 497 3.01 -41.13 -20.86
CA ARG A 497 3.31 -41.59 -22.20
C ARG A 497 4.13 -42.88 -22.10
#